data_a72d1838ca7b185b40e8cf7b8905a307
#
_entry.id   a72d1838ca7b185b40e8cf7b8905a307
#
_cell.length_a   1.000
_cell.length_b   1.000
_cell.length_c   1.000
_cell.angle_alpha   90.00
_cell.angle_beta   90.00
_cell.angle_gamma   90.00
#
_symmetry.space_group_name_H-M   'P 1'
#
loop_
_entity.id
_entity.type
_entity.pdbx_description
1 polymer ?
#
loop_
_entity_poly.entity_id
_entity_poly.type
_entity_poly.pdbx_seq_one_letter_code
_entity_poly.pdbx_strand_id
1 'polypeptide(L)'
;MAGSGSRKWPIIATVAVLAGLAAGATAVALVGSAQRRDDRAAYLRYERALLPSLREGGRIVQEEMKPSIRELGDGNLSPKMALERVGAWRAQFARILTDVEALDPPGFLAGVEPRWKVALYAYERTAGVFELAANASGAERSRLLEQVTADGSRADSMFDNAARLMQFHRRRLGLGPTSQLPDPAATEK
;
A
#
# COMPACT_ATOMS: atom_id res chain seq x y z
N MET A 1 15.90 74.83 -32.83
CA MET A 1 16.47 74.13 -31.70
C MET A 1 15.51 73.00 -31.34
N ALA A 2 15.83 71.78 -31.77
CA ALA A 2 14.99 70.58 -31.54
C ALA A 2 15.53 69.80 -30.41
N GLY A 3 14.68 69.56 -29.39
CA GLY A 3 15.01 68.79 -28.16
C GLY A 3 15.00 67.31 -28.41
N SER A 4 16.12 66.67 -28.20
CA SER A 4 16.32 65.24 -28.16
C SER A 4 15.69 64.62 -26.90
N GLY A 5 14.45 64.20 -27.01
CA GLY A 5 13.74 63.49 -25.94
C GLY A 5 14.08 62.00 -25.90
N SER A 6 14.66 61.52 -24.83
CA SER A 6 15.33 60.26 -24.63
C SER A 6 14.44 59.00 -24.81
N ARG A 7 14.87 58.13 -25.73
CA ARG A 7 14.35 56.76 -25.97
C ARG A 7 14.81 55.71 -24.93
N LYS A 8 15.01 56.08 -23.65
CA LYS A 8 15.56 55.15 -22.64
C LYS A 8 14.51 54.38 -21.81
N TRP A 9 13.25 54.79 -21.88
CA TRP A 9 12.18 54.19 -21.05
C TRP A 9 11.75 52.79 -21.44
N PRO A 10 11.70 52.33 -22.70
CA PRO A 10 11.24 51.01 -23.03
C PRO A 10 12.21 49.89 -22.57
N ILE A 11 13.52 50.17 -22.52
CA ILE A 11 14.54 49.18 -22.13
C ILE A 11 14.46 48.88 -20.63
N ILE A 12 14.24 49.88 -19.80
CA ILE A 12 14.13 49.70 -18.34
C ILE A 12 12.86 48.93 -17.97
N ALA A 13 11.75 49.18 -18.66
CA ALA A 13 10.51 48.44 -18.42
C ALA A 13 10.65 46.96 -18.83
N THR A 14 11.32 46.66 -19.93
CA THR A 14 11.54 45.29 -20.41
C THR A 14 12.46 44.48 -19.44
N VAL A 15 13.51 45.10 -18.93
CA VAL A 15 14.43 44.49 -17.97
C VAL A 15 13.74 44.20 -16.63
N ALA A 16 12.89 45.11 -16.14
CA ALA A 16 12.13 44.92 -14.92
C ALA A 16 11.11 43.77 -15.02
N VAL A 17 10.43 43.61 -16.16
CA VAL A 17 9.49 42.50 -16.44
C VAL A 17 10.24 41.16 -16.48
N LEU A 18 11.37 41.10 -17.18
CA LEU A 18 12.17 39.87 -17.26
C LEU A 18 12.78 39.48 -15.91
N ALA A 19 13.22 40.43 -15.09
CA ALA A 19 13.70 40.19 -13.74
C ALA A 19 12.57 39.70 -12.82
N GLY A 20 11.37 40.25 -12.94
CA GLY A 20 10.18 39.79 -12.19
C GLY A 20 9.75 38.36 -12.56
N LEU A 21 9.77 38.02 -13.86
CA LEU A 21 9.46 36.67 -14.32
C LEU A 21 10.53 35.64 -13.87
N ALA A 22 11.81 35.99 -13.89
CA ALA A 22 12.89 35.14 -13.41
C ALA A 22 12.82 34.92 -11.91
N ALA A 23 12.54 35.96 -11.12
CA ALA A 23 12.37 35.85 -9.67
C ALA A 23 11.12 35.02 -9.31
N GLY A 24 10.00 35.18 -10.04
CA GLY A 24 8.79 34.39 -9.88
C GLY A 24 9.01 32.90 -10.21
N ALA A 25 9.69 32.59 -11.31
CA ALA A 25 10.02 31.24 -11.72
C ALA A 25 10.96 30.57 -10.70
N THR A 26 11.93 31.29 -10.15
CA THR A 26 12.84 30.77 -9.13
C THR A 26 12.11 30.51 -7.83
N ALA A 27 11.21 31.38 -7.38
CA ALA A 27 10.42 31.20 -6.16
C ALA A 27 9.49 29.96 -6.29
N VAL A 28 8.81 29.80 -7.42
CA VAL A 28 7.96 28.63 -7.68
C VAL A 28 8.78 27.35 -7.71
N ALA A 29 9.97 27.34 -8.30
CA ALA A 29 10.86 26.19 -8.33
C ALA A 29 11.37 25.83 -6.91
N LEU A 30 11.70 26.82 -6.08
CA LEU A 30 12.14 26.61 -4.71
C LEU A 30 11.01 26.04 -3.82
N VAL A 31 9.82 26.62 -3.92
CA VAL A 31 8.63 26.12 -3.18
C VAL A 31 8.30 24.69 -3.61
N GLY A 32 8.29 24.39 -4.91
CA GLY A 32 8.04 23.05 -5.44
C GLY A 32 9.12 22.04 -5.00
N SER A 33 10.37 22.45 -4.84
CA SER A 33 11.45 21.57 -4.37
C SER A 33 11.36 21.29 -2.87
N ALA A 34 10.97 22.27 -2.06
CA ALA A 34 10.73 22.10 -0.64
C ALA A 34 9.54 21.15 -0.40
N GLN A 35 8.41 21.39 -1.05
CA GLN A 35 7.23 20.53 -0.97
C GLN A 35 7.55 19.08 -1.33
N ARG A 36 8.31 18.84 -2.41
CA ARG A 36 8.70 17.47 -2.78
C ARG A 36 9.58 16.78 -1.74
N ARG A 37 10.45 17.53 -1.03
CA ARG A 37 11.26 16.96 0.08
C ARG A 37 10.37 16.56 1.24
N ASP A 38 9.42 17.42 1.60
CA ASP A 38 8.48 17.17 2.69
C ASP A 38 7.59 15.97 2.37
N ASP A 39 7.07 15.88 1.14
CA ASP A 39 6.27 14.75 0.66
C ASP A 39 7.07 13.44 0.68
N ARG A 40 8.36 13.46 0.27
CA ARG A 40 9.24 12.30 0.37
C ARG A 40 9.45 11.85 1.82
N ALA A 41 9.72 12.81 2.71
CA ALA A 41 9.92 12.52 4.12
C ALA A 41 8.64 11.96 4.76
N ALA A 42 7.48 12.51 4.43
CA ALA A 42 6.18 12.04 4.89
C ALA A 42 5.88 10.62 4.37
N TYR A 43 6.13 10.36 3.07
CA TYR A 43 5.99 9.03 2.49
C TYR A 43 6.86 7.98 3.21
N LEU A 44 8.15 8.29 3.40
CA LEU A 44 9.09 7.36 4.02
C LEU A 44 8.76 7.07 5.50
N ARG A 45 8.23 8.06 6.21
CA ARG A 45 7.74 7.84 7.59
C ARG A 45 6.55 6.89 7.60
N TYR A 46 5.55 7.15 6.75
CA TYR A 46 4.36 6.30 6.62
C TYR A 46 4.72 4.87 6.18
N GLU A 47 5.52 4.73 5.12
CA GLU A 47 5.99 3.43 4.62
C GLU A 47 6.70 2.64 5.75
N ARG A 48 7.61 3.27 6.48
CA ARG A 48 8.35 2.63 7.58
C ARG A 48 7.42 2.17 8.71
N ALA A 49 6.40 2.95 9.03
CA ALA A 49 5.43 2.60 10.06
C ALA A 49 4.49 1.46 9.61
N LEU A 50 4.12 1.43 8.32
CA LEU A 50 3.22 0.44 7.77
C LEU A 50 3.87 -0.94 7.52
N LEU A 51 5.14 -0.96 7.11
CA LEU A 51 5.84 -2.18 6.69
C LEU A 51 5.84 -3.34 7.70
N PRO A 52 6.02 -3.14 9.01
CA PRO A 52 5.96 -4.24 9.98
C PRO A 52 4.62 -4.98 9.93
N SER A 53 3.51 -4.25 9.92
CA SER A 53 2.15 -4.80 9.83
C SER A 53 1.92 -5.58 8.54
N LEU A 54 2.39 -5.07 7.40
CA LEU A 54 2.26 -5.77 6.12
C LEU A 54 3.11 -7.05 6.06
N ARG A 55 4.31 -7.04 6.63
CA ARG A 55 5.17 -8.23 6.70
C ARG A 55 4.54 -9.31 7.57
N GLU A 56 4.02 -8.93 8.72
CA GLU A 56 3.35 -9.88 9.62
C GLU A 56 2.12 -10.48 8.97
N GLY A 57 1.27 -9.67 8.31
CA GLY A 57 0.14 -10.17 7.52
C GLY A 57 0.57 -11.15 6.43
N GLY A 58 1.62 -10.80 5.68
CA GLY A 58 2.20 -11.66 4.65
C GLY A 58 2.74 -12.98 5.23
N ARG A 59 3.42 -12.94 6.38
CA ARG A 59 3.92 -14.13 7.07
C ARG A 59 2.77 -15.06 7.47
N ILE A 60 1.73 -14.53 8.10
CA ILE A 60 0.55 -15.33 8.49
C ILE A 60 -0.04 -16.05 7.27
N VAL A 61 -0.21 -15.34 6.16
CA VAL A 61 -0.80 -15.92 4.94
C VAL A 61 0.10 -16.99 4.35
N GLN A 62 1.39 -16.71 4.15
CA GLN A 62 2.29 -17.59 3.41
C GLN A 62 2.78 -18.77 4.25
N GLU A 63 3.08 -18.54 5.53
CA GLU A 63 3.73 -19.54 6.38
C GLU A 63 2.73 -20.32 7.25
N GLU A 64 1.54 -19.78 7.50
CA GLU A 64 0.56 -20.42 8.34
C GLU A 64 -0.72 -20.81 7.61
N MET A 65 -1.43 -19.85 6.96
CA MET A 65 -2.72 -20.12 6.36
C MET A 65 -2.62 -21.07 5.16
N LYS A 66 -1.77 -20.77 4.16
CA LYS A 66 -1.62 -21.60 2.96
C LYS A 66 -1.18 -23.05 3.27
N PRO A 67 -0.21 -23.30 4.15
CA PRO A 67 0.09 -24.66 4.59
C PRO A 67 -1.07 -25.35 5.30
N SER A 68 -1.76 -24.65 6.21
CA SER A 68 -2.88 -25.22 6.96
C SER A 68 -4.06 -25.63 6.08
N ILE A 69 -4.35 -24.86 5.04
CA ILE A 69 -5.39 -25.17 4.06
C ILE A 69 -5.08 -26.51 3.35
N ARG A 70 -3.83 -26.71 2.92
CA ARG A 70 -3.38 -27.97 2.32
C ARG A 70 -3.41 -29.11 3.32
N GLU A 71 -2.85 -28.93 4.51
CA GLU A 71 -2.81 -29.95 5.57
C GLU A 71 -4.22 -30.43 5.96
N LEU A 72 -5.22 -29.52 6.00
CA LEU A 72 -6.61 -29.90 6.28
C LEU A 72 -7.23 -30.67 5.11
N GLY A 73 -6.93 -30.26 3.87
CA GLY A 73 -7.38 -30.96 2.64
C GLY A 73 -6.81 -32.37 2.55
N ASP A 74 -5.54 -32.55 2.89
CA ASP A 74 -4.83 -33.83 2.88
C ASP A 74 -5.16 -34.72 4.09
N GLY A 75 -5.96 -34.22 5.06
CA GLY A 75 -6.27 -34.92 6.29
C GLY A 75 -5.13 -34.96 7.32
N ASN A 76 -4.07 -34.20 7.12
CA ASN A 76 -2.90 -34.11 7.99
C ASN A 76 -3.08 -33.09 9.15
N LEU A 77 -4.12 -32.23 9.10
CA LEU A 77 -4.49 -31.31 10.14
C LEU A 77 -5.83 -31.73 10.76
N SER A 78 -5.86 -31.92 12.08
CA SER A 78 -7.12 -32.22 12.76
C SER A 78 -8.04 -30.98 12.79
N PRO A 79 -9.38 -31.16 12.78
CA PRO A 79 -10.33 -30.05 12.89
C PRO A 79 -10.06 -29.17 14.13
N LYS A 80 -9.75 -29.76 15.26
CA LYS A 80 -9.44 -29.02 16.49
C LYS A 80 -8.23 -28.11 16.32
N MET A 81 -7.13 -28.60 15.76
CA MET A 81 -5.94 -27.78 15.51
C MET A 81 -6.21 -26.70 14.45
N ALA A 82 -7.03 -27.00 13.44
CA ALA A 82 -7.44 -26.00 12.46
C ALA A 82 -8.18 -24.82 13.12
N LEU A 83 -9.12 -25.11 14.02
CA LEU A 83 -9.88 -24.10 14.75
C LEU A 83 -8.99 -23.26 15.70
N GLU A 84 -8.01 -23.88 16.36
CA GLU A 84 -7.04 -23.16 17.19
C GLU A 84 -6.19 -22.19 16.35
N ARG A 85 -5.73 -22.62 15.16
CA ARG A 85 -5.00 -21.76 14.21
C ARG A 85 -5.86 -20.60 13.73
N VAL A 86 -7.13 -20.82 13.39
CA VAL A 86 -8.07 -19.75 12.98
C VAL A 86 -8.21 -18.69 14.07
N GLY A 87 -8.38 -19.12 15.32
CA GLY A 87 -8.47 -18.20 16.47
C GLY A 87 -7.23 -17.31 16.57
N ALA A 88 -6.03 -17.89 16.41
CA ALA A 88 -4.77 -17.16 16.41
C ALA A 88 -4.67 -16.17 15.25
N TRP A 89 -5.01 -16.58 14.01
CA TRP A 89 -4.97 -15.69 12.84
C TRP A 89 -5.92 -14.50 12.98
N ARG A 90 -7.15 -14.72 13.42
CA ARG A 90 -8.11 -13.63 13.65
C ARG A 90 -7.60 -12.60 14.65
N ALA A 91 -7.02 -13.08 15.77
CA ALA A 91 -6.44 -12.18 16.77
C ALA A 91 -5.25 -11.38 16.20
N GLN A 92 -4.43 -12.01 15.34
CA GLN A 92 -3.31 -11.35 14.69
C GLN A 92 -3.77 -10.33 13.63
N PHE A 93 -4.73 -10.68 12.75
CA PHE A 93 -5.29 -9.75 11.78
C PHE A 93 -6.00 -8.56 12.46
N ALA A 94 -6.72 -8.78 13.56
CA ALA A 94 -7.34 -7.69 14.30
C ALA A 94 -6.29 -6.71 14.86
N ARG A 95 -5.16 -7.19 15.37
CA ARG A 95 -4.04 -6.32 15.78
C ARG A 95 -3.46 -5.55 14.59
N ILE A 96 -3.18 -6.24 13.48
CA ILE A 96 -2.62 -5.61 12.27
C ILE A 96 -3.57 -4.52 11.77
N LEU A 97 -4.88 -4.76 11.76
CA LEU A 97 -5.89 -3.76 11.38
C LEU A 97 -5.85 -2.56 12.31
N THR A 98 -5.79 -2.78 13.63
CA THR A 98 -5.66 -1.69 14.61
C THR A 98 -4.39 -0.88 14.39
N ASP A 99 -3.25 -1.54 14.14
CA ASP A 99 -1.98 -0.87 13.88
C ASP A 99 -2.04 -0.03 12.59
N VAL A 100 -2.65 -0.57 11.53
CA VAL A 100 -2.82 0.16 10.25
C VAL A 100 -3.79 1.34 10.41
N GLU A 101 -4.86 1.18 11.19
CA GLU A 101 -5.84 2.24 11.48
C GLU A 101 -5.28 3.38 12.35
N ALA A 102 -4.28 3.08 13.17
CA ALA A 102 -3.58 4.07 13.97
C ALA A 102 -2.60 4.94 13.16
N LEU A 103 -2.32 4.57 11.91
CA LEU A 103 -1.43 5.35 11.05
C LEU A 103 -2.19 6.54 10.45
N ASP A 104 -1.50 7.69 10.39
CA ASP A 104 -2.00 8.89 9.72
C ASP A 104 -1.31 9.02 8.34
N PRO A 105 -1.98 8.60 7.25
CA PRO A 105 -1.40 8.68 5.92
C PRO A 105 -1.32 10.14 5.47
N PRO A 106 -0.20 10.57 4.86
CA PRO A 106 -0.15 11.86 4.18
C PRO A 106 -1.30 12.00 3.18
N GLY A 107 -1.88 13.20 3.05
CA GLY A 107 -3.08 13.43 2.23
C GLY A 107 -3.00 12.87 0.80
N PHE A 108 -1.81 12.87 0.18
CA PHE A 108 -1.61 12.28 -1.15
C PHE A 108 -1.64 10.72 -1.14
N LEU A 109 -1.60 10.08 0.03
CA LEU A 109 -1.76 8.64 0.24
C LEU A 109 -3.13 8.24 0.80
N ALA A 110 -4.07 9.16 0.96
CA ALA A 110 -5.39 8.89 1.54
C ALA A 110 -6.15 7.72 0.88
N GLY A 111 -5.88 7.43 -0.40
CA GLY A 111 -6.46 6.28 -1.12
C GLY A 111 -5.74 4.94 -0.89
N VAL A 112 -4.61 4.92 -0.19
CA VAL A 112 -3.78 3.72 0.03
C VAL A 112 -4.28 2.92 1.23
N GLU A 113 -4.49 3.58 2.37
CA GLU A 113 -4.93 2.95 3.62
C GLU A 113 -6.21 2.11 3.45
N PRO A 114 -7.31 2.62 2.84
CA PRO A 114 -8.52 1.83 2.67
C PRO A 114 -8.28 0.53 1.89
N ARG A 115 -7.33 0.53 0.95
CA ARG A 115 -7.01 -0.68 0.15
C ARG A 115 -6.28 -1.73 0.97
N TRP A 116 -5.37 -1.32 1.86
CA TRP A 116 -4.74 -2.25 2.79
C TRP A 116 -5.78 -2.86 3.73
N LYS A 117 -6.67 -2.05 4.28
CA LYS A 117 -7.75 -2.54 5.17
C LYS A 117 -8.65 -3.53 4.46
N VAL A 118 -9.06 -3.24 3.22
CA VAL A 118 -9.88 -4.18 2.42
C VAL A 118 -9.16 -5.51 2.19
N ALA A 119 -7.86 -5.50 1.90
CA ALA A 119 -7.08 -6.71 1.73
C ALA A 119 -6.99 -7.53 3.03
N LEU A 120 -6.73 -6.86 4.16
CA LEU A 120 -6.65 -7.52 5.48
C LEU A 120 -8.01 -8.12 5.91
N TYR A 121 -9.11 -7.40 5.71
CA TYR A 121 -10.46 -7.93 5.95
C TYR A 121 -10.79 -9.12 5.03
N ALA A 122 -10.30 -9.13 3.80
CA ALA A 122 -10.48 -10.26 2.91
C ALA A 122 -9.76 -11.51 3.42
N TYR A 123 -8.57 -11.38 3.98
CA TYR A 123 -7.87 -12.51 4.63
C TYR A 123 -8.58 -12.97 5.91
N GLU A 124 -9.06 -12.05 6.74
CA GLU A 124 -9.85 -12.42 7.93
C GLU A 124 -11.11 -13.20 7.53
N ARG A 125 -11.81 -12.77 6.49
CA ARG A 125 -12.95 -13.50 5.92
C ARG A 125 -12.56 -14.88 5.41
N THR A 126 -11.42 -15.00 4.73
CA THR A 126 -10.88 -16.29 4.27
C THR A 126 -10.64 -17.24 5.45
N ALA A 127 -10.10 -16.72 6.57
CA ALA A 127 -9.97 -17.50 7.80
C ALA A 127 -11.34 -17.97 8.35
N GLY A 128 -12.39 -17.16 8.21
CA GLY A 128 -13.76 -17.56 8.59
C GLY A 128 -14.32 -18.70 7.72
N VAL A 129 -14.06 -18.69 6.41
CA VAL A 129 -14.45 -19.80 5.53
C VAL A 129 -13.66 -21.08 5.85
N PHE A 130 -12.37 -20.94 6.19
CA PHE A 130 -11.55 -22.07 6.64
C PHE A 130 -12.06 -22.68 7.96
N GLU A 131 -12.58 -21.88 8.89
CA GLU A 131 -13.26 -22.35 10.09
C GLU A 131 -14.46 -23.23 9.76
N LEU A 132 -15.29 -22.82 8.78
CA LEU A 132 -16.41 -23.63 8.30
C LEU A 132 -15.91 -24.95 7.69
N ALA A 133 -14.83 -24.90 6.90
CA ALA A 133 -14.22 -26.09 6.33
C ALA A 133 -13.70 -27.08 7.41
N ALA A 134 -13.12 -26.56 8.49
CA ALA A 134 -12.65 -27.36 9.61
C ALA A 134 -13.79 -28.11 10.32
N ASN A 135 -14.98 -27.50 10.41
CA ASN A 135 -16.18 -28.12 11.01
C ASN A 135 -16.96 -29.01 10.05
N ALA A 136 -16.70 -28.96 8.76
CA ALA A 136 -17.36 -29.77 7.74
C ALA A 136 -16.66 -31.12 7.52
N SER A 137 -17.28 -32.01 6.75
CA SER A 137 -16.70 -33.29 6.36
C SER A 137 -17.04 -33.67 4.92
N GLY A 138 -16.29 -34.60 4.34
CA GLY A 138 -16.56 -35.13 3.01
C GLY A 138 -16.59 -34.03 1.92
N ALA A 139 -17.55 -34.14 1.01
CA ALA A 139 -17.70 -33.23 -0.14
C ALA A 139 -17.89 -31.77 0.27
N GLU A 140 -18.54 -31.50 1.40
CA GLU A 140 -18.73 -30.13 1.88
C GLU A 140 -17.42 -29.50 2.31
N ARG A 141 -16.57 -30.21 3.02
CA ARG A 141 -15.23 -29.74 3.35
C ARG A 141 -14.44 -29.39 2.10
N SER A 142 -14.45 -30.28 1.08
CA SER A 142 -13.73 -30.04 -0.17
C SER A 142 -14.21 -28.78 -0.85
N ARG A 143 -15.52 -28.56 -0.97
CA ARG A 143 -16.13 -27.37 -1.55
C ARG A 143 -15.73 -26.10 -0.78
N LEU A 144 -15.74 -26.14 0.56
CA LEU A 144 -15.33 -25.00 1.38
C LEU A 144 -13.83 -24.70 1.24
N LEU A 145 -12.97 -25.70 1.11
CA LEU A 145 -11.54 -25.49 0.87
C LEU A 145 -11.26 -24.88 -0.51
N GLU A 146 -12.03 -25.26 -1.55
CA GLU A 146 -11.98 -24.58 -2.85
C GLU A 146 -12.37 -23.10 -2.71
N GLN A 147 -13.42 -22.81 -1.93
CA GLN A 147 -13.82 -21.43 -1.66
C GLN A 147 -12.75 -20.66 -0.89
N VAL A 148 -12.12 -21.25 0.14
CA VAL A 148 -10.98 -20.66 0.87
C VAL A 148 -9.86 -20.29 -0.09
N THR A 149 -9.52 -21.17 -1.00
CA THR A 149 -8.46 -20.93 -2.01
C THR A 149 -8.82 -19.78 -2.94
N ALA A 150 -10.07 -19.73 -3.42
CA ALA A 150 -10.55 -18.66 -4.28
C ALA A 150 -10.60 -17.30 -3.56
N ASP A 151 -11.10 -17.26 -2.32
CA ASP A 151 -11.15 -16.04 -1.52
C ASP A 151 -9.75 -15.57 -1.12
N GLY A 152 -8.83 -16.47 -0.80
CA GLY A 152 -7.42 -16.18 -0.57
C GLY A 152 -6.74 -15.55 -1.79
N SER A 153 -6.96 -16.08 -2.98
CA SER A 153 -6.43 -15.51 -4.23
C SER A 153 -6.98 -14.11 -4.52
N ARG A 154 -8.25 -13.84 -4.16
CA ARG A 154 -8.81 -12.49 -4.26
C ARG A 154 -8.16 -11.53 -3.26
N ALA A 155 -7.94 -11.99 -2.03
CA ALA A 155 -7.25 -11.21 -1.00
C ALA A 155 -5.81 -10.89 -1.42
N ASP A 156 -5.07 -11.86 -1.98
CA ASP A 156 -3.74 -11.65 -2.57
C ASP A 156 -3.79 -10.54 -3.64
N SER A 157 -4.77 -10.58 -4.56
CA SER A 157 -4.94 -9.58 -5.61
C SER A 157 -5.25 -8.18 -5.04
N MET A 158 -6.02 -8.07 -3.96
CA MET A 158 -6.29 -6.80 -3.28
C MET A 158 -5.04 -6.26 -2.61
N PHE A 159 -4.25 -7.12 -1.97
CA PHE A 159 -2.97 -6.77 -1.36
C PHE A 159 -1.98 -6.24 -2.41
N ASP A 160 -1.84 -6.93 -3.53
CA ASP A 160 -0.98 -6.51 -4.65
C ASP A 160 -1.43 -5.17 -5.24
N ASN A 161 -2.73 -4.91 -5.32
CA ASN A 161 -3.25 -3.62 -5.78
C ASN A 161 -2.85 -2.47 -4.84
N ALA A 162 -2.91 -2.69 -3.53
CA ALA A 162 -2.46 -1.70 -2.55
C ALA A 162 -0.94 -1.48 -2.64
N ALA A 163 -0.16 -2.56 -2.79
CA ALA A 163 1.29 -2.49 -2.98
C ALA A 163 1.67 -1.73 -4.26
N ARG A 164 0.98 -2.00 -5.39
CA ARG A 164 1.18 -1.26 -6.66
C ARG A 164 0.92 0.24 -6.50
N LEU A 165 -0.12 0.62 -5.76
CA LEU A 165 -0.41 2.03 -5.51
C LEU A 165 0.70 2.69 -4.68
N MET A 166 1.21 2.02 -3.65
CA MET A 166 2.37 2.49 -2.89
C MET A 166 3.60 2.67 -3.78
N GLN A 167 3.92 1.67 -4.62
CA GLN A 167 5.03 1.75 -5.57
C GLN A 167 4.86 2.88 -6.60
N PHE A 168 3.63 3.15 -7.04
CA PHE A 168 3.32 4.27 -7.92
C PHE A 168 3.68 5.61 -7.25
N HIS A 169 3.22 5.83 -6.02
CA HIS A 169 3.54 7.06 -5.27
C HIS A 169 5.04 7.17 -5.00
N ARG A 170 5.70 6.07 -4.68
CA ARG A 170 7.14 6.01 -4.48
C ARG A 170 7.92 6.49 -5.72
N ARG A 171 7.56 5.97 -6.91
CA ARG A 171 8.16 6.40 -8.19
C ARG A 171 7.88 7.87 -8.49
N ARG A 172 6.64 8.33 -8.26
CA ARG A 172 6.25 9.74 -8.48
C ARG A 172 7.07 10.71 -7.61
N LEU A 173 7.46 10.29 -6.42
CA LEU A 173 8.33 11.04 -5.52
C LEU A 173 9.82 10.90 -5.88
N GLY A 174 10.19 10.17 -6.92
CA GLY A 174 11.57 9.93 -7.32
C GLY A 174 12.35 9.07 -6.31
N LEU A 175 11.65 8.24 -5.55
CA LEU A 175 12.25 7.22 -4.69
C LEU A 175 12.48 5.95 -5.53
N GLY A 176 13.62 5.30 -5.37
CA GLY A 176 13.94 4.05 -6.04
C GLY A 176 13.00 2.90 -5.65
N PRO A 177 13.00 1.78 -6.38
CA PRO A 177 12.24 0.60 -6.00
C PRO A 177 12.64 0.10 -4.61
N THR A 178 11.72 -0.59 -3.94
CA THR A 178 12.02 -1.24 -2.67
C THR A 178 11.60 -2.71 -2.75
N SER A 179 12.49 -3.61 -2.30
CA SER A 179 12.18 -5.02 -2.15
C SER A 179 11.28 -5.32 -0.94
N GLN A 180 10.95 -4.30 -0.16
CA GLN A 180 10.15 -4.44 1.06
C GLN A 180 8.63 -4.43 0.78
N LEU A 181 8.24 -3.96 -0.38
CA LEU A 181 6.87 -4.08 -0.90
C LEU A 181 6.88 -5.14 -2.00
N PRO A 182 5.84 -5.96 -2.13
CA PRO A 182 5.74 -6.91 -3.23
C PRO A 182 5.97 -6.22 -4.57
N ASP A 183 6.86 -6.80 -5.40
CA ASP A 183 7.05 -6.30 -6.76
C ASP A 183 5.97 -6.91 -7.66
N PRO A 184 5.03 -6.10 -8.17
CA PRO A 184 3.97 -6.61 -9.05
C PRO A 184 4.51 -7.21 -10.35
N ALA A 185 5.73 -6.89 -10.76
CA ALA A 185 6.37 -7.46 -11.94
C ALA A 185 6.92 -8.89 -11.71
N ALA A 186 7.09 -9.31 -10.46
CA ALA A 186 7.59 -10.65 -10.11
C ALA A 186 6.52 -11.75 -10.24
N THR A 187 5.25 -11.38 -10.37
CA THR A 187 4.09 -12.31 -10.38
C THR A 187 3.64 -12.71 -11.80
N GLU A 188 4.23 -12.12 -12.85
CA GLU A 188 3.86 -12.38 -14.25
C GLU A 188 4.84 -13.36 -14.96
N LYS A 189 5.35 -14.37 -14.24
CA LYS A 189 6.14 -15.46 -14.86
C LYS A 189 5.51 -16.81 -14.66
#